data_9b01e051db8904682d5a4d3593b81bf2
#
_entry.id   9b01e051db8904682d5a4d3593b81bf2
#
_cell.length_a   1.000
_cell.length_b   1.000
_cell.length_c   1.000
_cell.angle_alpha   90.00
_cell.angle_beta   90.00
_cell.angle_gamma   90.00
#
_symmetry.space_group_name_H-M   'P 1'
#
loop_
_entity.id
_entity.type
_entity.pdbx_description
1 polymer ?
#
loop_
_entity_poly.entity_id
_entity_poly.type
_entity_poly.pdbx_seq_one_letter_code
_entity_poly.pdbx_strand_id
1 'polypeptide(L)'
;MLFRSALGLGRGMDRMFDAFGMPRITTAQMEDFAGLMRRLWNGEMVMGHTGPAGSWPVLVLDPEYRDDIPLLMSAFGPQSLRLAGRAFDAVLLHTFFTDETLQRCVATVRSSAEQAGRDPAAVRVWSCFAVVGDWLPHDVRLKKTVGRMATYLQAYGDLMVRTNNWDPAVLDRFRADPLVAGFRGALDAKATTAELEHVATLIPDEWLAPAATGSPEQCAAAVLRQFDLGADSVILHGAAPAELAPVVEAYRAIRPAGRFDHLAPNPGARLVR
;
A
#
# COMPACT_ATOMS: atom_id res chain seq x y z
N MET A 1 -2.70 25.45 -15.73
CA MET A 1 -2.39 24.80 -14.44
C MET A 1 -2.44 23.31 -14.71
N LEU A 2 -1.29 22.65 -14.78
CA LEU A 2 -1.24 21.21 -15.02
C LEU A 2 -1.62 20.50 -13.71
N PHE A 3 -2.83 19.97 -13.64
CA PHE A 3 -3.20 19.04 -12.58
C PHE A 3 -2.39 17.76 -12.76
N ARG A 4 -1.55 17.46 -11.78
CA ARG A 4 -0.81 16.19 -11.74
C ARG A 4 -1.59 15.22 -10.88
N SER A 5 -2.30 14.31 -11.53
CA SER A 5 -3.12 13.29 -10.89
C SER A 5 -2.59 11.91 -11.20
N ALA A 6 -2.85 10.95 -10.33
CA ALA A 6 -2.69 9.54 -10.59
C ALA A 6 -4.01 8.83 -10.23
N LEU A 7 -4.42 7.84 -11.01
CA LEU A 7 -5.56 7.00 -10.66
C LEU A 7 -5.09 5.80 -9.87
N GLY A 8 -5.47 5.74 -8.58
CA GLY A 8 -5.23 4.59 -7.72
C GLY A 8 -6.34 3.55 -7.83
N LEU A 9 -5.95 2.30 -8.07
CA LEU A 9 -6.86 1.16 -8.11
C LEU A 9 -6.51 0.17 -7.01
N GLY A 10 -7.54 -0.31 -6.30
CA GLY A 10 -7.42 -1.37 -5.32
C GLY A 10 -8.52 -2.42 -5.53
N ARG A 11 -8.19 -3.67 -5.28
CA ARG A 11 -9.15 -4.78 -5.44
C ARG A 11 -10.26 -4.76 -4.38
N GLY A 12 -10.10 -3.99 -3.31
CA GLY A 12 -10.98 -4.01 -2.15
C GLY A 12 -10.74 -5.22 -1.24
N MET A 13 -11.56 -5.34 -0.21
CA MET A 13 -11.50 -6.43 0.78
C MET A 13 -12.61 -7.45 0.51
N ASP A 14 -12.24 -8.71 0.37
CA ASP A 14 -13.18 -9.81 0.07
C ASP A 14 -14.36 -9.85 1.06
N ARG A 15 -14.10 -9.65 2.37
CA ARG A 15 -15.15 -9.60 3.39
C ARG A 15 -16.18 -8.48 3.18
N MET A 16 -15.77 -7.34 2.62
CA MET A 16 -16.72 -6.27 2.30
C MET A 16 -17.62 -6.65 1.13
N PHE A 17 -17.04 -7.24 0.08
CA PHE A 17 -17.81 -7.73 -1.06
C PHE A 17 -18.82 -8.81 -0.62
N ASP A 18 -18.37 -9.76 0.21
CA ASP A 18 -19.25 -10.81 0.76
C ASP A 18 -20.38 -10.21 1.60
N ALA A 19 -20.08 -9.21 2.45
CA ALA A 19 -21.06 -8.53 3.28
C ALA A 19 -22.10 -7.73 2.48
N PHE A 20 -21.73 -7.21 1.31
CA PHE A 20 -22.63 -6.47 0.43
C PHE A 20 -23.27 -7.35 -0.67
N GLY A 21 -22.99 -8.65 -0.69
CA GLY A 21 -23.46 -9.56 -1.74
C GLY A 21 -22.91 -9.22 -3.12
N MET A 22 -21.75 -8.59 -3.19
CA MET A 22 -21.11 -8.18 -4.44
C MET A 22 -20.05 -9.20 -4.88
N PRO A 23 -19.86 -9.41 -6.19
CA PRO A 23 -18.80 -10.28 -6.68
C PRO A 23 -17.43 -9.67 -6.36
N ARG A 24 -16.47 -10.54 -6.01
CA ARG A 24 -15.09 -10.14 -5.74
C ARG A 24 -14.39 -9.72 -7.02
N ILE A 25 -13.64 -8.64 -6.97
CA ILE A 25 -12.87 -8.14 -8.11
C ILE A 25 -11.65 -9.03 -8.37
N THR A 26 -11.48 -9.45 -9.61
CA THR A 26 -10.34 -10.26 -10.05
C THR A 26 -9.19 -9.40 -10.59
N THR A 27 -7.98 -9.97 -10.61
CA THR A 27 -6.82 -9.30 -11.27
C THR A 27 -7.04 -9.11 -12.77
N ALA A 28 -7.74 -10.03 -13.42
CA ALA A 28 -8.07 -9.93 -14.85
C ALA A 28 -9.00 -8.73 -15.13
N GLN A 29 -10.00 -8.49 -14.26
CA GLN A 29 -10.86 -7.31 -14.37
C GLN A 29 -10.07 -6.00 -14.17
N MET A 30 -9.14 -5.97 -13.21
CA MET A 30 -8.30 -4.79 -12.98
C MET A 30 -7.37 -4.51 -14.16
N GLU A 31 -6.80 -5.54 -14.75
CA GLU A 31 -5.91 -5.42 -15.92
C GLU A 31 -6.66 -4.89 -17.14
N ASP A 32 -7.83 -5.47 -17.43
CA ASP A 32 -8.69 -5.04 -18.53
C ASP A 32 -9.17 -3.61 -18.34
N PHE A 33 -9.63 -3.26 -17.13
CA PHE A 33 -10.01 -1.88 -16.78
C PHE A 33 -8.84 -0.89 -16.98
N ALA A 34 -7.64 -1.24 -16.51
CA ALA A 34 -6.45 -0.40 -16.69
C ALA A 34 -6.13 -0.19 -18.18
N GLY A 35 -6.26 -1.24 -18.99
CA GLY A 35 -6.10 -1.15 -20.45
C GLY A 35 -7.12 -0.22 -21.09
N LEU A 36 -8.40 -0.34 -20.71
CA LEU A 36 -9.47 0.54 -21.21
C LEU A 36 -9.22 2.00 -20.84
N MET A 37 -8.84 2.29 -19.59
CA MET A 37 -8.56 3.65 -19.15
C MET A 37 -7.43 4.28 -19.97
N ARG A 38 -6.35 3.56 -20.25
CA ARG A 38 -5.25 4.06 -21.09
C ARG A 38 -5.70 4.39 -22.51
N ARG A 39 -6.52 3.51 -23.12
CA ARG A 39 -7.08 3.74 -24.46
C ARG A 39 -7.94 5.00 -24.49
N LEU A 40 -8.83 5.14 -23.52
CA LEU A 40 -9.71 6.31 -23.39
C LEU A 40 -8.93 7.61 -23.17
N TRP A 41 -7.91 7.60 -22.31
CA TRP A 41 -7.06 8.78 -22.05
C TRP A 41 -6.17 9.13 -23.25
N ASN A 42 -5.88 8.17 -24.12
CA ASN A 42 -5.25 8.43 -25.40
C ASN A 42 -6.25 8.95 -26.47
N GLY A 43 -7.51 9.18 -26.08
CA GLY A 43 -8.59 9.67 -26.92
C GLY A 43 -9.11 8.67 -27.92
N GLU A 44 -8.93 7.39 -27.66
CA GLU A 44 -9.50 6.32 -28.47
C GLU A 44 -11.01 6.20 -28.19
N MET A 45 -11.79 6.08 -29.25
CA MET A 45 -13.17 5.59 -29.17
C MET A 45 -13.13 4.06 -29.17
N VAL A 46 -13.41 3.43 -28.05
CA VAL A 46 -13.41 1.97 -27.91
C VAL A 46 -14.75 1.43 -28.37
N MET A 47 -14.75 0.66 -29.46
CA MET A 47 -15.95 0.08 -30.05
C MET A 47 -16.03 -1.43 -29.73
N GLY A 48 -17.20 -1.87 -29.26
CA GLY A 48 -17.51 -3.29 -29.11
C GLY A 48 -16.63 -4.03 -28.11
N HIS A 49 -16.18 -3.37 -27.02
CA HIS A 49 -15.35 -4.03 -26.01
C HIS A 49 -16.12 -5.15 -25.31
N THR A 50 -15.49 -6.31 -25.21
CA THR A 50 -15.95 -7.44 -24.39
C THR A 50 -14.75 -8.04 -23.68
N GLY A 51 -14.73 -7.96 -22.35
CA GLY A 51 -13.61 -8.38 -21.52
C GLY A 51 -14.00 -8.63 -20.06
N PRO A 52 -13.03 -9.01 -19.22
CA PRO A 52 -13.27 -9.29 -17.82
C PRO A 52 -13.89 -8.12 -17.03
N ALA A 53 -13.59 -6.88 -17.39
CA ALA A 53 -14.14 -5.68 -16.73
C ALA A 53 -15.59 -5.40 -17.13
N GLY A 54 -16.04 -5.97 -18.26
CA GLY A 54 -17.41 -5.81 -18.74
C GLY A 54 -17.51 -5.78 -20.27
N SER A 55 -18.72 -5.48 -20.76
CA SER A 55 -19.00 -5.38 -22.19
C SER A 55 -19.73 -4.08 -22.47
N TRP A 56 -19.20 -3.31 -23.42
CA TRP A 56 -19.77 -2.03 -23.82
C TRP A 56 -19.76 -1.89 -25.35
N PRO A 57 -20.89 -1.48 -25.96
CA PRO A 57 -20.92 -1.21 -27.39
C PRO A 57 -19.98 -0.07 -27.78
N VAL A 58 -19.91 0.97 -26.95
CA VAL A 58 -19.05 2.13 -27.15
C VAL A 58 -18.61 2.69 -25.81
N LEU A 59 -17.32 3.00 -25.70
CA LEU A 59 -16.77 3.84 -24.64
C LEU A 59 -16.00 4.99 -25.28
N VAL A 60 -16.29 6.22 -24.88
CA VAL A 60 -15.63 7.42 -25.39
C VAL A 60 -15.57 8.49 -24.30
N LEU A 61 -14.47 9.20 -24.24
CA LEU A 61 -14.35 10.48 -23.54
C LEU A 61 -14.43 11.62 -24.55
N ASP A 62 -14.32 12.87 -24.09
CA ASP A 62 -14.17 14.00 -24.98
C ASP A 62 -13.03 13.73 -25.97
N PRO A 63 -13.29 13.80 -27.29
CA PRO A 63 -12.25 13.49 -28.31
C PRO A 63 -11.02 14.39 -28.24
N GLU A 64 -11.12 15.56 -27.63
CA GLU A 64 -9.99 16.47 -27.40
C GLU A 64 -9.21 16.13 -26.13
N TYR A 65 -9.76 15.29 -25.26
CA TYR A 65 -9.08 14.87 -24.03
C TYR A 65 -7.92 13.94 -24.38
N ARG A 66 -6.73 14.40 -24.06
CA ARG A 66 -5.49 13.64 -24.16
C ARG A 66 -4.70 13.88 -22.88
N ASP A 67 -4.60 12.86 -22.05
CA ASP A 67 -3.77 12.95 -20.84
C ASP A 67 -3.13 11.60 -20.56
N ASP A 68 -1.93 11.65 -20.03
CA ASP A 68 -1.20 10.47 -19.61
C ASP A 68 -1.26 10.36 -18.08
N ILE A 69 -2.42 9.90 -17.59
CA ILE A 69 -2.66 9.72 -16.16
C ILE A 69 -2.02 8.42 -15.70
N PRO A 70 -1.04 8.46 -14.79
CA PRO A 70 -0.45 7.24 -14.24
C PRO A 70 -1.47 6.40 -13.47
N LEU A 71 -1.38 5.09 -13.66
CA LEU A 71 -2.13 4.11 -12.91
C LEU A 71 -1.30 3.57 -11.76
N LEU A 72 -1.81 3.71 -10.53
CA LEU A 72 -1.23 3.15 -9.33
C LEU A 72 -2.10 2.00 -8.83
N MET A 73 -1.49 0.86 -8.50
CA MET A 73 -2.18 -0.29 -7.94
C MET A 73 -1.82 -0.52 -6.49
N SER A 74 -2.80 -0.65 -5.61
CA SER A 74 -2.58 -1.19 -4.26
C SER A 74 -2.39 -2.71 -4.36
N ALA A 75 -1.23 -3.21 -3.94
CA ALA A 75 -0.88 -4.62 -4.05
C ALA A 75 -0.41 -5.21 -2.72
N PHE A 76 -0.86 -6.42 -2.43
CA PHE A 76 -0.51 -7.15 -1.22
C PHE A 76 0.10 -8.52 -1.53
N GLY A 77 -0.58 -9.32 -2.32
CA GLY A 77 -0.18 -10.68 -2.64
C GLY A 77 0.58 -10.80 -3.97
N PRO A 78 1.19 -11.97 -4.25
CA PRO A 78 2.07 -12.15 -5.39
C PRO A 78 1.39 -11.96 -6.76
N GLN A 79 0.09 -12.26 -6.89
CA GLN A 79 -0.61 -12.04 -8.15
C GLN A 79 -0.82 -10.55 -8.43
N SER A 80 -1.21 -9.76 -7.43
CA SER A 80 -1.38 -8.32 -7.58
C SER A 80 -0.04 -7.60 -7.78
N LEU A 81 1.04 -8.06 -7.13
CA LEU A 81 2.39 -7.53 -7.38
C LEU A 81 2.85 -7.78 -8.82
N ARG A 82 2.64 -8.99 -9.35
CA ARG A 82 2.93 -9.28 -10.76
C ARG A 82 2.08 -8.46 -11.72
N LEU A 83 0.79 -8.28 -11.42
CA LEU A 83 -0.06 -7.40 -12.23
C LEU A 83 0.44 -5.95 -12.20
N ALA A 84 0.81 -5.44 -11.01
CA ALA A 84 1.38 -4.08 -10.89
C ALA A 84 2.61 -3.90 -11.78
N GLY A 85 3.56 -4.86 -11.76
CA GLY A 85 4.77 -4.80 -12.60
C GLY A 85 4.47 -4.76 -14.10
N ARG A 86 3.58 -5.63 -14.58
CA ARG A 86 3.34 -5.73 -16.02
C ARG A 86 2.40 -4.67 -16.61
N ALA A 87 1.49 -4.07 -15.80
CA ALA A 87 0.41 -3.25 -16.34
C ALA A 87 0.23 -1.87 -15.71
N PHE A 88 0.87 -1.57 -14.57
CA PHE A 88 0.70 -0.30 -13.86
C PHE A 88 2.00 0.54 -13.86
N ASP A 89 1.87 1.84 -13.57
CA ASP A 89 3.00 2.78 -13.52
C ASP A 89 3.57 2.86 -12.10
N ALA A 90 2.76 2.52 -11.11
CA ALA A 90 3.18 2.48 -9.72
C ALA A 90 2.46 1.39 -8.94
N VAL A 91 3.07 0.96 -7.85
CA VAL A 91 2.48 0.06 -6.88
C VAL A 91 2.58 0.66 -5.48
N LEU A 92 1.48 0.62 -4.73
CA LEU A 92 1.43 0.93 -3.31
C LEU A 92 1.39 -0.38 -2.52
N LEU A 93 2.42 -0.60 -1.72
CA LEU A 93 2.55 -1.74 -0.83
C LEU A 93 1.80 -1.51 0.48
N HIS A 94 1.60 -2.59 1.24
CA HIS A 94 0.91 -2.52 2.53
C HIS A 94 1.86 -2.15 3.68
N THR A 95 1.30 -1.70 4.81
CA THR A 95 2.06 -1.44 6.05
C THR A 95 2.46 -2.73 6.76
N PHE A 96 3.41 -2.64 7.69
CA PHE A 96 3.93 -3.75 8.48
C PHE A 96 4.51 -4.90 7.64
N PHE A 97 5.09 -4.59 6.51
CA PHE A 97 5.93 -5.52 5.79
C PHE A 97 7.33 -5.56 6.41
N THR A 98 7.82 -6.75 6.73
CA THR A 98 9.22 -6.92 7.15
C THR A 98 10.16 -6.47 6.04
N ASP A 99 11.43 -6.22 6.38
CA ASP A 99 12.45 -5.83 5.39
C ASP A 99 12.55 -6.85 4.25
N GLU A 100 12.56 -8.14 4.58
CA GLU A 100 12.59 -9.23 3.61
C GLU A 100 11.34 -9.27 2.75
N THR A 101 10.19 -8.95 3.33
CA THR A 101 8.92 -8.88 2.59
C THR A 101 8.92 -7.71 1.62
N LEU A 102 9.39 -6.53 2.03
CA LEU A 102 9.53 -5.38 1.16
C LEU A 102 10.45 -5.70 -0.02
N GLN A 103 11.64 -6.27 0.24
CA GLN A 103 12.58 -6.66 -0.81
C GLN A 103 11.98 -7.68 -1.79
N ARG A 104 11.27 -8.69 -1.29
CA ARG A 104 10.58 -9.67 -2.16
C ARG A 104 9.48 -9.01 -3.01
N CYS A 105 8.72 -8.08 -2.43
CA CYS A 105 7.70 -7.34 -3.17
C CYS A 105 8.32 -6.51 -4.29
N VAL A 106 9.38 -5.76 -4.00
CA VAL A 106 10.15 -4.98 -4.99
C VAL A 106 10.65 -5.90 -6.11
N ALA A 107 11.33 -6.99 -5.76
CA ALA A 107 11.88 -7.95 -6.73
C ALA A 107 10.76 -8.54 -7.61
N THR A 108 9.61 -8.88 -7.03
CA THR A 108 8.45 -9.42 -7.78
C THR A 108 7.91 -8.42 -8.80
N VAL A 109 7.78 -7.14 -8.41
CA VAL A 109 7.31 -6.07 -9.30
C VAL A 109 8.30 -5.86 -10.44
N ARG A 110 9.59 -5.71 -10.12
CA ARG A 110 10.66 -5.47 -11.10
C ARG A 110 10.78 -6.62 -12.11
N SER A 111 10.83 -7.87 -11.62
CA SER A 111 10.90 -9.05 -12.48
C SER A 111 9.66 -9.18 -13.38
N SER A 112 8.48 -8.85 -12.87
CA SER A 112 7.27 -8.91 -13.69
C SER A 112 7.22 -7.80 -14.76
N ALA A 113 7.76 -6.62 -14.48
CA ALA A 113 7.91 -5.57 -15.49
C ALA A 113 8.86 -6.01 -16.61
N GLU A 114 10.02 -6.55 -16.24
CA GLU A 114 11.01 -7.08 -17.20
C GLU A 114 10.44 -8.19 -18.08
N GLN A 115 9.74 -9.16 -17.49
CA GLN A 115 9.07 -10.24 -18.22
C GLN A 115 8.00 -9.73 -19.19
N ALA A 116 7.41 -8.59 -18.93
CA ALA A 116 6.45 -7.92 -19.80
C ALA A 116 7.12 -6.99 -20.84
N GLY A 117 8.45 -6.99 -20.95
CA GLY A 117 9.21 -6.13 -21.86
C GLY A 117 9.22 -4.65 -21.46
N ARG A 118 8.94 -4.34 -20.18
CA ARG A 118 8.95 -2.97 -19.66
C ARG A 118 10.25 -2.71 -18.90
N ASP A 119 10.68 -1.47 -18.89
CA ASP A 119 11.76 -1.06 -18.00
C ASP A 119 11.32 -1.25 -16.52
N PRO A 120 12.02 -2.10 -15.75
CA PRO A 120 11.70 -2.30 -14.34
C PRO A 120 11.75 -0.99 -13.52
N ALA A 121 12.64 -0.05 -13.87
CA ALA A 121 12.76 1.23 -13.17
C ALA A 121 11.60 2.18 -13.45
N ALA A 122 10.83 1.96 -14.53
CA ALA A 122 9.66 2.77 -14.86
C ALA A 122 8.45 2.49 -13.95
N VAL A 123 8.44 1.37 -13.21
CA VAL A 123 7.35 1.03 -12.27
C VAL A 123 7.73 1.51 -10.88
N ARG A 124 7.11 2.56 -10.39
CA ARG A 124 7.43 3.15 -9.09
C ARG A 124 6.86 2.35 -7.93
N VAL A 125 7.71 1.91 -7.01
CA VAL A 125 7.31 1.15 -5.81
C VAL A 125 7.19 2.10 -4.62
N TRP A 126 5.98 2.18 -4.05
CA TRP A 126 5.68 2.97 -2.87
C TRP A 126 5.56 2.06 -1.66
N SER A 127 6.43 2.23 -0.67
CA SER A 127 6.25 1.63 0.65
C SER A 127 5.23 2.44 1.44
N CYS A 128 4.19 1.79 1.97
CA CYS A 128 3.30 2.37 2.97
C CYS A 128 3.86 2.01 4.35
N PHE A 129 4.49 2.96 5.02
CA PHE A 129 5.29 2.70 6.22
C PHE A 129 4.69 3.36 7.45
N ALA A 130 4.35 2.57 8.47
CA ALA A 130 3.82 3.09 9.71
C ALA A 130 4.90 3.89 10.46
N VAL A 131 4.58 5.12 10.85
CA VAL A 131 5.48 6.01 11.60
C VAL A 131 4.76 6.50 12.83
N VAL A 132 5.22 6.06 14.00
CA VAL A 132 4.60 6.34 15.30
C VAL A 132 5.69 6.62 16.33
N GLY A 133 6.07 7.90 16.48
CA GLY A 133 7.16 8.30 17.36
C GLY A 133 6.80 8.37 18.83
N ASP A 134 7.83 8.39 19.67
CA ASP A 134 7.72 8.34 21.15
C ASP A 134 7.27 9.66 21.78
N TRP A 135 7.27 10.76 21.03
CA TRP A 135 6.70 12.05 21.46
C TRP A 135 5.17 12.07 21.49
N LEU A 136 4.52 11.04 20.94
CA LEU A 136 3.07 10.91 20.98
C LEU A 136 2.62 10.31 22.32
N PRO A 137 1.43 10.67 22.84
CA PRO A 137 0.86 10.05 24.02
C PRO A 137 0.77 8.53 23.93
N HIS A 138 0.90 7.83 25.05
CA HIS A 138 0.93 6.35 25.09
C HIS A 138 -0.29 5.72 24.42
N ASP A 139 -1.49 6.19 24.76
CA ASP A 139 -2.75 5.71 24.18
C ASP A 139 -2.82 5.91 22.68
N VAL A 140 -2.30 7.03 22.18
CA VAL A 140 -2.21 7.32 20.74
C VAL A 140 -1.25 6.36 20.06
N ARG A 141 -0.08 6.12 20.64
CA ARG A 141 0.92 5.18 20.11
C ARG A 141 0.35 3.77 20.05
N LEU A 142 -0.26 3.30 21.15
CA LEU A 142 -0.86 1.98 21.26
C LEU A 142 -1.96 1.77 20.20
N LYS A 143 -2.80 2.77 20.01
CA LYS A 143 -3.85 2.75 18.98
C LYS A 143 -3.27 2.66 17.56
N LYS A 144 -2.20 3.41 17.27
CA LYS A 144 -1.58 3.51 15.93
C LYS A 144 -0.69 2.32 15.58
N THR A 145 -0.19 1.58 16.57
CA THR A 145 0.62 0.37 16.40
C THR A 145 -0.22 -0.88 16.63
N VAL A 146 -0.44 -1.26 17.86
CA VAL A 146 -1.17 -2.47 18.26
C VAL A 146 -2.61 -2.48 17.73
N GLY A 147 -3.35 -1.40 17.93
CA GLY A 147 -4.73 -1.30 17.46
C GLY A 147 -4.82 -1.45 15.94
N ARG A 148 -3.92 -0.79 15.20
CA ARG A 148 -3.86 -0.88 13.73
C ARG A 148 -3.50 -2.28 13.27
N MET A 149 -2.46 -2.89 13.85
CA MET A 149 -2.08 -4.28 13.55
C MET A 149 -3.25 -5.23 13.84
N ALA A 150 -3.87 -5.12 15.01
CA ALA A 150 -5.00 -5.96 15.39
C ALA A 150 -6.19 -5.84 14.43
N THR A 151 -6.51 -4.61 13.98
CA THR A 151 -7.55 -4.38 12.97
C THR A 151 -7.22 -5.07 11.65
N TYR A 152 -5.96 -5.05 11.22
CA TYR A 152 -5.53 -5.75 10.02
C TYR A 152 -5.59 -7.28 10.20
N LEU A 153 -5.22 -7.80 11.37
CA LEU A 153 -5.33 -9.22 11.68
C LEU A 153 -6.80 -9.69 11.68
N GLN A 154 -7.74 -8.84 12.14
CA GLN A 154 -9.17 -9.10 12.03
C GLN A 154 -9.64 -9.16 10.57
N ALA A 155 -9.16 -8.26 9.73
CA ALA A 155 -9.65 -8.09 8.37
C ALA A 155 -9.06 -9.12 7.38
N TYR A 156 -7.74 -9.36 7.44
CA TYR A 156 -6.99 -10.18 6.49
C TYR A 156 -5.70 -10.79 7.09
N GLY A 157 -5.77 -11.21 8.35
CA GLY A 157 -4.62 -11.75 9.10
C GLY A 157 -3.92 -12.91 8.39
N ASP A 158 -4.65 -13.85 7.77
CA ASP A 158 -4.05 -14.96 7.03
C ASP A 158 -3.16 -14.48 5.88
N LEU A 159 -3.56 -13.40 5.21
CA LEU A 159 -2.77 -12.81 4.13
C LEU A 159 -1.51 -12.14 4.69
N MET A 160 -1.62 -11.39 5.81
CA MET A 160 -0.48 -10.75 6.46
C MET A 160 0.55 -11.76 6.93
N VAL A 161 0.09 -12.79 7.67
CA VAL A 161 0.94 -13.85 8.22
C VAL A 161 1.69 -14.57 7.08
N ARG A 162 0.97 -14.98 6.05
CA ARG A 162 1.56 -15.65 4.89
C ARG A 162 2.54 -14.75 4.12
N THR A 163 2.22 -13.44 3.98
CA THR A 163 3.07 -12.52 3.23
C THR A 163 4.37 -12.21 3.98
N ASN A 164 4.33 -12.09 5.30
CA ASN A 164 5.50 -11.84 6.12
C ASN A 164 6.23 -13.12 6.58
N ASN A 165 5.75 -14.30 6.21
CA ASN A 165 6.24 -15.60 6.69
C ASN A 165 6.21 -15.70 8.23
N TRP A 166 5.19 -15.14 8.86
CA TRP A 166 4.99 -15.21 10.30
C TRP A 166 4.37 -16.55 10.73
N ASP A 167 4.48 -16.89 12.02
CA ASP A 167 3.89 -18.10 12.57
C ASP A 167 2.35 -18.02 12.61
N PRO A 168 1.61 -18.86 11.87
CA PRO A 168 0.15 -18.85 11.87
C PRO A 168 -0.45 -19.19 13.23
N ALA A 169 0.23 -19.92 14.11
CA ALA A 169 -0.26 -20.26 15.44
C ALA A 169 -0.43 -19.00 16.32
N VAL A 170 0.31 -17.94 16.07
CA VAL A 170 0.13 -16.64 16.74
C VAL A 170 -1.22 -16.02 16.35
N LEU A 171 -1.53 -16.05 15.06
CA LEU A 171 -2.83 -15.54 14.57
C LEU A 171 -4.01 -16.34 15.12
N ASP A 172 -3.86 -17.66 15.24
CA ASP A 172 -4.89 -18.54 15.81
C ASP A 172 -5.13 -18.20 17.29
N ARG A 173 -4.06 -18.00 18.08
CA ARG A 173 -4.17 -17.56 19.49
C ARG A 173 -4.82 -16.17 19.60
N PHE A 174 -4.41 -15.22 18.76
CA PHE A 174 -5.02 -13.88 18.70
C PHE A 174 -6.53 -13.97 18.43
N ARG A 175 -6.94 -14.77 17.47
CA ARG A 175 -8.37 -14.94 17.10
C ARG A 175 -9.18 -15.67 18.17
N ALA A 176 -8.55 -16.59 18.92
CA ALA A 176 -9.18 -17.35 19.98
C ALA A 176 -9.34 -16.54 21.29
N ASP A 177 -8.67 -15.41 21.45
CA ASP A 177 -8.79 -14.58 22.63
C ASP A 177 -10.23 -14.06 22.78
N PRO A 178 -10.85 -14.20 23.98
CA PRO A 178 -12.27 -13.83 24.20
C PRO A 178 -12.58 -12.37 23.88
N LEU A 179 -11.66 -11.44 24.17
CA LEU A 179 -11.84 -10.03 23.86
C LEU A 179 -11.86 -9.82 22.34
N VAL A 180 -10.88 -10.38 21.63
CA VAL A 180 -10.76 -10.25 20.16
C VAL A 180 -11.94 -10.92 19.46
N ALA A 181 -12.31 -12.13 19.84
CA ALA A 181 -13.43 -12.88 19.26
C ALA A 181 -14.79 -12.18 19.49
N GLY A 182 -14.95 -11.55 20.65
CA GLY A 182 -16.17 -10.82 21.02
C GLY A 182 -16.23 -9.38 20.48
N PHE A 183 -15.11 -8.81 20.01
CA PHE A 183 -15.03 -7.40 19.65
C PHE A 183 -15.83 -7.08 18.38
N ARG A 184 -16.64 -6.02 18.45
CA ARG A 184 -17.48 -5.58 17.31
C ARG A 184 -16.95 -4.29 16.71
N GLY A 185 -16.37 -4.41 15.52
CA GLY A 185 -15.78 -3.31 14.75
C GLY A 185 -14.26 -3.34 14.75
N ALA A 186 -13.65 -2.27 14.27
CA ALA A 186 -12.21 -2.14 14.18
C ALA A 186 -11.59 -1.81 15.55
N LEU A 187 -10.61 -2.60 15.99
CA LEU A 187 -9.93 -2.40 17.28
C LEU A 187 -9.26 -1.03 17.37
N ASP A 188 -8.60 -0.57 16.30
CA ASP A 188 -7.98 0.76 16.27
C ASP A 188 -8.96 1.93 16.37
N ALA A 189 -10.24 1.71 16.06
CA ALA A 189 -11.26 2.75 16.11
C ALA A 189 -12.03 2.78 17.43
N LYS A 190 -12.26 1.62 18.05
CA LYS A 190 -13.23 1.48 19.13
C LYS A 190 -12.67 0.95 20.46
N ALA A 191 -11.52 0.27 20.44
CA ALA A 191 -10.97 -0.29 21.66
C ALA A 191 -10.47 0.80 22.63
N THR A 192 -10.68 0.58 23.91
CA THR A 192 -10.09 1.38 25.00
C THR A 192 -8.60 1.10 25.11
N THR A 193 -7.88 1.98 25.81
CA THR A 193 -6.45 1.78 26.08
C THR A 193 -6.19 0.46 26.81
N ALA A 194 -6.97 0.13 27.83
CA ALA A 194 -6.83 -1.13 28.57
C ALA A 194 -7.05 -2.37 27.69
N GLU A 195 -8.03 -2.34 26.77
CA GLU A 195 -8.25 -3.42 25.81
C GLU A 195 -7.07 -3.54 24.83
N LEU A 196 -6.50 -2.43 24.38
CA LEU A 196 -5.32 -2.45 23.50
C LEU A 196 -4.06 -2.92 24.24
N GLU A 197 -3.90 -2.61 25.52
CA GLU A 197 -2.82 -3.15 26.37
C GLU A 197 -2.92 -4.66 26.49
N HIS A 198 -4.14 -5.20 26.67
CA HIS A 198 -4.36 -6.64 26.64
C HIS A 198 -4.01 -7.21 25.25
N VAL A 199 -4.52 -6.61 24.17
CA VAL A 199 -4.24 -7.06 22.80
C VAL A 199 -2.74 -7.03 22.48
N ALA A 200 -1.99 -6.09 23.05
CA ALA A 200 -0.54 -6.02 22.89
C ALA A 200 0.17 -7.30 23.38
N THR A 201 -0.37 -7.97 24.41
CA THR A 201 0.20 -9.24 24.91
C THR A 201 0.02 -10.42 23.95
N LEU A 202 -0.85 -10.28 22.95
CA LEU A 202 -1.16 -11.32 21.96
C LEU A 202 -0.37 -11.18 20.67
N ILE A 203 0.24 -10.02 20.45
CA ILE A 203 0.97 -9.67 19.22
C ILE A 203 2.46 -9.62 19.53
N PRO A 204 3.29 -10.48 18.95
CA PRO A 204 4.74 -10.46 19.16
C PRO A 204 5.36 -9.13 18.70
N ASP A 205 6.41 -8.69 19.38
CA ASP A 205 7.14 -7.46 19.04
C ASP A 205 7.68 -7.49 17.61
N GLU A 206 8.09 -8.64 17.10
CA GLU A 206 8.55 -8.79 15.72
C GLU A 206 7.48 -8.51 14.67
N TRP A 207 6.18 -8.60 15.01
CA TRP A 207 5.11 -8.23 14.09
C TRP A 207 4.87 -6.72 14.06
N LEU A 208 5.25 -6.02 15.13
CA LEU A 208 5.16 -4.57 15.24
C LEU A 208 6.46 -3.86 14.77
N ALA A 209 7.59 -4.59 14.79
CA ALA A 209 8.90 -4.07 14.39
C ALA A 209 8.94 -3.45 12.97
N PRO A 210 8.14 -3.93 11.96
CA PRO A 210 8.05 -3.28 10.67
C PRO A 210 7.27 -1.95 10.69
N ALA A 211 7.62 -1.09 11.64
CA ALA A 211 7.13 0.29 11.80
C ALA A 211 8.27 1.18 12.31
N ALA A 212 8.27 2.44 11.96
CA ALA A 212 9.18 3.42 12.54
C ALA A 212 8.63 3.88 13.89
N THR A 213 9.34 3.57 14.96
CA THR A 213 9.05 3.99 16.32
C THR A 213 10.31 4.61 16.95
N GLY A 214 10.18 5.26 18.13
CA GLY A 214 11.28 5.91 18.83
C GLY A 214 11.40 7.40 18.53
N SER A 215 12.60 7.96 18.62
CA SER A 215 12.84 9.38 18.40
C SER A 215 12.61 9.79 16.93
N PRO A 216 12.48 11.11 16.63
CA PRO A 216 12.39 11.59 15.26
C PRO A 216 13.54 11.09 14.36
N GLU A 217 14.76 11.04 14.88
CA GLU A 217 15.96 10.59 14.17
C GLU A 217 15.90 9.08 13.87
N GLN A 218 15.44 8.29 14.85
CA GLN A 218 15.24 6.84 14.66
C GLN A 218 14.16 6.57 13.60
N CYS A 219 13.05 7.30 13.66
CA CYS A 219 12.00 7.21 12.65
C CYS A 219 12.51 7.62 11.26
N ALA A 220 13.30 8.70 11.16
CA ALA A 220 13.87 9.17 9.91
C ALA A 220 14.86 8.14 9.32
N ALA A 221 15.70 7.53 10.15
CA ALA A 221 16.60 6.45 9.73
C ALA A 221 15.84 5.23 9.21
N ALA A 222 14.75 4.85 9.88
CA ALA A 222 13.88 3.76 9.44
C ALA A 222 13.20 4.08 8.09
N VAL A 223 12.80 5.33 7.87
CA VAL A 223 12.28 5.79 6.56
C VAL A 223 13.36 5.70 5.48
N LEU A 224 14.59 6.14 5.77
CA LEU A 224 15.71 6.04 4.82
C LEU A 224 16.01 4.58 4.45
N ARG A 225 15.91 3.67 5.42
CA ARG A 225 16.07 2.23 5.19
C ARG A 225 15.04 1.66 4.18
N GLN A 226 13.80 2.18 4.12
CA GLN A 226 12.84 1.73 3.12
C GLN A 226 13.35 1.94 1.68
N PHE A 227 14.06 3.04 1.44
CA PHE A 227 14.70 3.30 0.15
C PHE A 227 15.90 2.37 -0.08
N ASP A 228 16.67 2.03 0.96
CA ASP A 228 17.79 1.07 0.85
C ASP A 228 17.30 -0.35 0.51
N LEU A 229 16.08 -0.69 0.90
CA LEU A 229 15.40 -1.95 0.59
C LEU A 229 14.75 -1.95 -0.80
N GLY A 230 14.84 -0.86 -1.56
CA GLY A 230 14.43 -0.77 -2.96
C GLY A 230 13.10 -0.06 -3.22
N ALA A 231 12.48 0.55 -2.22
CA ALA A 231 11.34 1.43 -2.46
C ALA A 231 11.79 2.72 -3.17
N ASP A 232 10.98 3.21 -4.11
CA ASP A 232 11.22 4.48 -4.80
C ASP A 232 10.56 5.65 -4.08
N SER A 233 9.59 5.37 -3.24
CA SER A 233 8.83 6.36 -2.46
C SER A 233 8.33 5.75 -1.16
N VAL A 234 8.14 6.59 -0.15
CA VAL A 234 7.58 6.17 1.15
C VAL A 234 6.39 7.06 1.50
N ILE A 235 5.27 6.44 1.82
CA ILE A 235 4.12 7.10 2.44
C ILE A 235 4.25 6.92 3.94
N LEU A 236 4.37 8.02 4.68
CA LEU A 236 4.37 8.02 6.14
C LEU A 236 2.92 7.83 6.61
N HIS A 237 2.61 6.63 7.06
CA HIS A 237 1.25 6.20 7.41
C HIS A 237 1.04 6.16 8.93
N GLY A 238 -0.19 6.40 9.36
CA GLY A 238 -0.60 6.22 10.75
C GLY A 238 -0.51 7.48 11.61
N ALA A 239 -0.04 8.61 11.09
CA ALA A 239 0.08 9.86 11.84
C ALA A 239 -0.45 11.05 11.02
N ALA A 240 -0.91 12.10 11.72
CA ALA A 240 -1.31 13.35 11.09
C ALA A 240 -0.07 14.16 10.66
N PRO A 241 -0.19 15.10 9.69
CA PRO A 241 0.95 15.90 9.25
C PRO A 241 1.68 16.63 10.37
N ALA A 242 0.95 17.16 11.37
CA ALA A 242 1.56 17.81 12.53
C ALA A 242 2.38 16.85 13.41
N GLU A 243 1.95 15.61 13.53
CA GLU A 243 2.65 14.56 14.27
C GLU A 243 3.91 14.08 13.54
N LEU A 244 3.92 14.19 12.21
CA LEU A 244 5.04 13.78 11.34
C LEU A 244 6.09 14.89 11.17
N ALA A 245 5.79 16.13 11.53
CA ALA A 245 6.71 17.25 11.34
C ALA A 245 8.13 16.99 11.89
N PRO A 246 8.31 16.45 13.12
CA PRO A 246 9.65 16.14 13.64
C PRO A 246 10.41 15.12 12.79
N VAL A 247 9.73 14.10 12.28
CA VAL A 247 10.34 13.08 11.42
C VAL A 247 10.76 13.67 10.08
N VAL A 248 9.92 14.51 9.49
CA VAL A 248 10.23 15.19 8.22
C VAL A 248 11.46 16.09 8.36
N GLU A 249 11.58 16.84 9.47
CA GLU A 249 12.76 17.65 9.76
C GLU A 249 14.02 16.78 9.93
N ALA A 250 13.95 15.74 10.75
CA ALA A 250 15.06 14.80 10.93
C ALA A 250 15.46 14.12 9.60
N TYR A 251 14.49 13.71 8.78
CA TYR A 251 14.75 13.11 7.47
C TYR A 251 15.45 14.10 6.51
N ARG A 252 15.04 15.37 6.48
CA ARG A 252 15.70 16.40 5.67
C ARG A 252 17.18 16.55 5.99
N ALA A 253 17.54 16.39 7.27
CA ALA A 253 18.93 16.50 7.73
C ALA A 253 19.83 15.33 7.25
N ILE A 254 19.25 14.13 7.06
CA ILE A 254 19.99 12.92 6.67
C ILE A 254 19.74 12.47 5.22
N ARG A 255 18.82 13.12 4.51
CA ARG A 255 18.47 12.77 3.13
C ARG A 255 19.70 12.84 2.22
N PRO A 256 20.08 11.73 1.54
CA PRO A 256 21.23 11.75 0.64
C PRO A 256 21.00 12.70 -0.53
N ALA A 257 21.98 13.59 -0.78
CA ALA A 257 21.95 14.49 -1.94
C ALA A 257 21.99 13.68 -3.24
N GLY A 258 21.22 14.09 -4.22
CA GLY A 258 21.22 13.51 -5.58
C GLY A 258 20.59 12.10 -5.71
N ARG A 259 20.36 11.38 -4.62
CA ARG A 259 19.85 9.99 -4.66
C ARG A 259 18.55 9.85 -5.45
N PHE A 260 17.70 10.85 -5.41
CA PHE A 260 16.33 10.80 -5.95
C PHE A 260 16.16 11.66 -7.21
N ASP A 261 17.24 12.20 -7.76
CA ASP A 261 17.17 13.14 -8.91
C ASP A 261 16.66 12.46 -10.19
N HIS A 262 16.82 11.13 -10.29
CA HIS A 262 16.31 10.32 -11.39
C HIS A 262 14.79 10.05 -11.28
N LEU A 263 14.18 10.32 -10.13
CA LEU A 263 12.75 10.11 -9.93
C LEU A 263 11.99 11.37 -10.32
N ALA A 264 10.94 11.24 -11.13
CA ALA A 264 10.02 12.33 -11.36
C ALA A 264 9.45 12.84 -10.03
N PRO A 265 9.33 14.16 -9.81
CA PRO A 265 8.81 14.74 -8.57
C PRO A 265 7.40 14.27 -8.20
N ASN A 266 6.66 13.84 -9.21
CA ASN A 266 5.33 13.25 -9.08
C ASN A 266 5.25 12.05 -10.04
N PRO A 267 4.77 10.86 -9.60
CA PRO A 267 4.59 9.71 -10.51
C PRO A 267 3.66 10.00 -11.69
N GLY A 268 2.81 11.04 -11.58
CA GLY A 268 1.99 11.56 -12.66
C GLY A 268 2.70 12.45 -13.67
N ALA A 269 3.97 12.78 -13.45
CA ALA A 269 4.73 13.52 -14.44
C ALA A 269 5.47 12.53 -15.34
N ARG A 270 4.81 11.98 -16.34
CA ARG A 270 5.54 11.50 -17.49
C ARG A 270 6.25 12.70 -18.09
N LEU A 271 7.55 12.57 -18.28
CA LEU A 271 8.30 13.54 -19.05
C LEU A 271 7.61 13.64 -20.42
N VAL A 272 7.09 14.83 -20.71
CA VAL A 272 6.61 15.13 -22.06
C VAL A 272 7.78 14.81 -22.99
N ARG A 273 7.58 13.83 -23.85
CA ARG A 273 8.54 13.50 -24.90
C ARG A 273 8.60 14.61 -25.91
#